data_3b87155bc226385680a39e3f72bd4a2a
#
_entry.id   3b87155bc226385680a39e3f72bd4a2a
#
_cell.length_a   1.000
_cell.length_b   1.000
_cell.length_c   1.000
_cell.angle_alpha   90.00
_cell.angle_beta   90.00
_cell.angle_gamma   90.00
#
_symmetry.space_group_name_H-M   'P 1'
#
loop_
_entity.id
_entity.type
_entity.pdbx_description
1 polymer ?
#
loop_
_entity_poly.entity_id
_entity_poly.type
_entity_poly.pdbx_seq_one_letter_code
_entity_poly.pdbx_strand_id
1 'polypeptide(L)'
;MSATHSRLSIITPSDQGVATVLLAGGQGSRLHELTAAESKPAVHFAGRNRIVDFAMANIVRSGLDRMLVATQYAPATLHDHLPARWEGHFPQGGMVLCDGGNRYLGTADAVRHNWPQIGDWGSEQVLILAADHIYDMDYGPLIAAHRASGAAVTVAVDVVALDQAGGFGVMQVDDGGRILSFLEKPAHPPAIPGEPDRAMVSMGVYVFKTDWLRDALFSGDIKPMDFGHDVIPVAVAQGIAAAYRLPAGPSGHVYWRDVGTLDALRLSHLDFVGQQPARLPRMSTLSEWYLGRGSVAMPGALVPGSARLTGCLVAPGTQVPSGLVAGEDPDEDSRWFRRDKDTLLITQAMLDRRDAMRVPMTLPAGARHALRPQDVA
;
A
#
# COMPACT_ATOMS: atom_id res chain seq x y z
N MET A 1 -4.34 -39.90 -17.98
CA MET A 1 -3.74 -38.67 -17.49
C MET A 1 -4.88 -37.79 -17.03
N SER A 2 -5.13 -37.78 -15.72
CA SER A 2 -6.30 -37.13 -15.10
C SER A 2 -5.92 -35.71 -14.72
N ALA A 3 -6.56 -34.72 -15.34
CA ALA A 3 -6.43 -33.33 -14.99
C ALA A 3 -7.22 -33.09 -13.70
N THR A 4 -6.52 -32.88 -12.60
CA THR A 4 -7.09 -32.47 -11.33
C THR A 4 -7.53 -31.01 -11.46
N HIS A 5 -8.81 -30.79 -11.76
CA HIS A 5 -9.45 -29.50 -11.61
C HIS A 5 -9.52 -29.19 -10.12
N SER A 6 -8.69 -28.25 -9.66
CA SER A 6 -8.83 -27.63 -8.35
C SER A 6 -10.25 -27.03 -8.27
N ARG A 7 -11.14 -27.67 -7.53
CA ARG A 7 -12.45 -27.13 -7.20
C ARG A 7 -12.20 -25.88 -6.34
N LEU A 8 -12.46 -24.72 -6.90
CA LEU A 8 -12.75 -23.51 -6.14
C LEU A 8 -13.88 -23.88 -5.17
N SER A 9 -13.61 -23.80 -3.89
CA SER A 9 -14.61 -24.00 -2.84
C SER A 9 -15.79 -23.08 -3.14
N ILE A 10 -16.99 -23.66 -3.19
CA ILE A 10 -18.24 -22.93 -3.35
C ILE A 10 -18.30 -21.97 -2.15
N ILE A 11 -18.12 -20.68 -2.42
CA ILE A 11 -18.31 -19.62 -1.43
C ILE A 11 -19.80 -19.66 -1.10
N THR A 12 -20.12 -20.03 0.13
CA THR A 12 -21.46 -19.91 0.69
C THR A 12 -21.86 -18.44 0.57
N PRO A 13 -23.08 -18.07 0.15
CA PRO A 13 -23.52 -16.67 0.13
C PRO A 13 -23.37 -16.12 1.55
N SER A 14 -22.35 -15.29 1.73
CA SER A 14 -21.95 -14.81 3.02
C SER A 14 -22.59 -13.46 3.29
N ASP A 15 -22.75 -13.21 4.52
CA ASP A 15 -22.86 -11.94 5.23
C ASP A 15 -23.41 -10.75 4.43
N GLN A 16 -24.70 -10.83 4.06
CA GLN A 16 -25.47 -9.70 3.49
C GLN A 16 -25.52 -8.48 4.45
N GLY A 17 -24.88 -8.60 5.62
CA GLY A 17 -24.87 -7.58 6.67
C GLY A 17 -23.61 -6.70 6.73
N VAL A 18 -22.68 -6.77 5.76
CA VAL A 18 -21.43 -5.98 5.80
C VAL A 18 -21.27 -5.13 4.54
N ALA A 19 -21.19 -3.81 4.72
CA ALA A 19 -20.75 -2.89 3.67
C ALA A 19 -19.24 -2.71 3.75
N THR A 20 -18.51 -2.90 2.65
CA THR A 20 -17.07 -2.70 2.62
C THR A 20 -16.73 -1.35 1.99
N VAL A 21 -15.83 -0.59 2.61
CA VAL A 21 -15.27 0.64 2.06
C VAL A 21 -13.76 0.51 1.95
N LEU A 22 -13.25 0.58 0.72
CA LEU A 22 -11.83 0.56 0.42
C LEU A 22 -11.33 1.99 0.19
N LEU A 23 -10.48 2.49 1.08
CA LEU A 23 -9.92 3.83 1.03
C LEU A 23 -8.65 3.83 0.16
N ALA A 24 -8.76 4.32 -1.06
CA ALA A 24 -7.72 4.29 -2.09
C ALA A 24 -7.30 5.70 -2.57
N GLY A 25 -7.51 6.74 -1.74
CA GLY A 25 -7.29 8.14 -2.11
C GLY A 25 -5.88 8.68 -1.84
N GLY A 26 -5.02 7.92 -1.17
CA GLY A 26 -3.69 8.37 -0.73
C GLY A 26 -2.69 8.57 -1.87
N GLN A 27 -1.99 9.71 -1.89
CA GLN A 27 -0.94 10.00 -2.86
C GLN A 27 0.26 9.08 -2.71
N GLY A 28 0.73 8.82 -1.47
CA GLY A 28 1.97 8.08 -1.24
C GLY A 28 3.22 8.88 -1.62
N SER A 29 3.29 10.15 -1.26
CA SER A 29 4.37 11.09 -1.65
C SER A 29 5.79 10.59 -1.36
N ARG A 30 5.98 9.72 -0.37
CA ARG A 30 7.26 9.09 -0.03
C ARG A 30 7.73 8.04 -1.06
N LEU A 31 6.90 7.67 -2.03
CA LEU A 31 7.27 6.86 -3.20
C LEU A 31 7.73 7.72 -4.38
N HIS A 32 7.75 9.03 -4.21
CA HIS A 32 8.32 10.02 -5.11
C HIS A 32 7.83 9.88 -6.55
N GLU A 33 8.73 9.64 -7.51
CA GLU A 33 8.43 9.57 -8.94
C GLU A 33 7.48 8.42 -9.29
N LEU A 34 7.41 7.37 -8.47
CA LEU A 34 6.47 6.26 -8.70
C LEU A 34 5.00 6.68 -8.51
N THR A 35 4.77 7.73 -7.71
CA THR A 35 3.42 8.25 -7.45
C THR A 35 3.21 9.67 -7.99
N ALA A 36 4.03 10.09 -8.95
CA ALA A 36 3.86 11.40 -9.58
C ALA A 36 2.60 11.48 -10.46
N ALA A 37 2.21 10.38 -11.11
CA ALA A 37 1.07 10.30 -12.01
C ALA A 37 0.02 9.27 -11.61
N GLU A 38 0.25 8.49 -10.56
CA GLU A 38 -0.70 7.49 -10.06
C GLU A 38 -0.70 7.46 -8.52
N SER A 39 -1.78 6.98 -7.93
CA SER A 39 -1.89 6.85 -6.46
C SER A 39 -1.05 5.67 -5.94
N LYS A 40 -0.66 5.68 -4.64
CA LYS A 40 0.08 4.56 -4.01
C LYS A 40 -0.59 3.20 -4.22
N PRO A 41 -1.93 3.04 -4.07
CA PRO A 41 -2.58 1.76 -4.34
C PRO A 41 -2.43 1.25 -5.77
N ALA A 42 -2.17 2.14 -6.73
CA ALA A 42 -1.98 1.79 -8.14
C ALA A 42 -0.56 1.31 -8.48
N VAL A 43 0.43 1.54 -7.62
CA VAL A 43 1.83 1.14 -7.85
C VAL A 43 1.94 -0.37 -8.04
N HIS A 44 2.76 -0.78 -9.00
CA HIS A 44 3.01 -2.19 -9.30
C HIS A 44 3.76 -2.92 -8.20
N PHE A 45 3.42 -4.21 -8.01
CA PHE A 45 4.05 -5.10 -7.04
C PHE A 45 4.18 -6.53 -7.59
N ALA A 46 5.36 -7.13 -7.45
CA ALA A 46 5.67 -8.50 -7.86
C ALA A 46 5.10 -8.84 -9.25
N GLY A 47 5.58 -8.15 -10.27
CA GLY A 47 5.12 -8.26 -11.64
C GLY A 47 3.88 -7.39 -11.90
N ARG A 48 2.81 -8.00 -12.42
CA ARG A 48 1.63 -7.26 -12.90
C ARG A 48 0.57 -6.99 -11.82
N ASN A 49 0.81 -7.35 -10.56
CA ASN A 49 -0.09 -6.94 -9.48
C ASN A 49 0.10 -5.45 -9.19
N ARG A 50 -0.92 -4.86 -8.58
CA ARG A 50 -0.86 -3.54 -7.95
C ARG A 50 -1.07 -3.70 -6.45
N ILE A 51 -0.64 -2.73 -5.65
CA ILE A 51 -0.78 -2.79 -4.19
C ILE A 51 -2.25 -3.03 -3.80
N VAL A 52 -3.19 -2.35 -4.44
CA VAL A 52 -4.65 -2.50 -4.20
C VAL A 52 -5.15 -3.93 -4.40
N ASP A 53 -4.52 -4.72 -5.27
CA ASP A 53 -4.97 -6.08 -5.59
C ASP A 53 -4.94 -7.01 -4.37
N PHE A 54 -4.11 -6.74 -3.36
CA PHE A 54 -4.08 -7.54 -2.14
C PHE A 54 -5.35 -7.36 -1.31
N ALA A 55 -5.77 -6.12 -1.06
CA ALA A 55 -7.04 -5.84 -0.40
C ALA A 55 -8.23 -6.39 -1.20
N MET A 56 -8.24 -6.21 -2.53
CA MET A 56 -9.27 -6.75 -3.42
C MET A 56 -9.36 -8.29 -3.35
N ALA A 57 -8.23 -8.98 -3.40
CA ALA A 57 -8.18 -10.43 -3.27
C ALA A 57 -8.68 -10.90 -1.90
N ASN A 58 -8.35 -10.19 -0.83
CA ASN A 58 -8.85 -10.48 0.52
C ASN A 58 -10.38 -10.30 0.59
N ILE A 59 -10.93 -9.21 0.04
CA ILE A 59 -12.38 -8.94 -0.03
C ILE A 59 -13.11 -10.10 -0.73
N VAL A 60 -12.65 -10.46 -1.94
CA VAL A 60 -13.26 -11.53 -2.73
C VAL A 60 -13.17 -12.89 -1.99
N ARG A 61 -12.02 -13.21 -1.39
CA ARG A 61 -11.84 -14.46 -0.64
C ARG A 61 -12.68 -14.53 0.64
N SER A 62 -12.94 -13.40 1.25
CA SER A 62 -13.82 -13.30 2.42
C SER A 62 -15.31 -13.36 2.05
N GLY A 63 -15.65 -13.47 0.76
CA GLY A 63 -17.03 -13.57 0.30
C GLY A 63 -17.83 -12.28 0.44
N LEU A 64 -17.16 -11.13 0.54
CA LEU A 64 -17.82 -9.81 0.63
C LEU A 64 -18.23 -9.37 -0.78
N ASP A 65 -19.51 -9.07 -0.95
CA ASP A 65 -20.14 -8.84 -2.25
C ASP A 65 -20.55 -7.39 -2.51
N ARG A 66 -20.40 -6.51 -1.53
CA ARG A 66 -20.74 -5.09 -1.61
C ARG A 66 -19.59 -4.23 -1.15
N MET A 67 -19.05 -3.43 -2.08
CA MET A 67 -17.95 -2.54 -1.74
C MET A 67 -18.00 -1.22 -2.49
N LEU A 68 -17.55 -0.17 -1.81
CA LEU A 68 -17.26 1.14 -2.35
C LEU A 68 -15.76 1.37 -2.30
N VAL A 69 -15.18 1.79 -3.42
CA VAL A 69 -13.79 2.25 -3.47
C VAL A 69 -13.78 3.77 -3.53
N ALA A 70 -13.27 4.41 -2.48
CA ALA A 70 -13.09 5.84 -2.43
C ALA A 70 -11.70 6.22 -2.95
N THR A 71 -11.65 6.84 -4.12
CA THR A 71 -10.42 7.34 -4.77
C THR A 71 -10.36 8.86 -4.72
N GLN A 72 -9.18 9.44 -4.84
CA GLN A 72 -9.02 10.89 -4.86
C GLN A 72 -7.81 11.34 -5.68
N TYR A 73 -6.59 11.05 -5.24
CA TYR A 73 -5.38 11.44 -5.95
C TYR A 73 -5.15 10.56 -7.17
N ALA A 74 -4.95 11.17 -8.34
CA ALA A 74 -4.63 10.50 -9.62
C ALA A 74 -5.42 9.19 -9.84
N PRO A 75 -6.77 9.21 -9.85
CA PRO A 75 -7.59 8.01 -9.77
C PRO A 75 -7.65 7.21 -11.07
N ALA A 76 -7.25 7.79 -12.21
CA ALA A 76 -7.45 7.22 -13.54
C ALA A 76 -6.96 5.77 -13.65
N THR A 77 -5.72 5.50 -13.20
CA THR A 77 -5.14 4.16 -13.24
C THR A 77 -5.96 3.13 -12.45
N LEU A 78 -6.51 3.52 -11.28
CA LEU A 78 -7.37 2.63 -10.48
C LEU A 78 -8.74 2.44 -11.14
N HIS A 79 -9.31 3.49 -11.74
CA HIS A 79 -10.60 3.44 -12.43
C HIS A 79 -10.57 2.57 -13.68
N ASP A 80 -9.41 2.44 -14.33
CA ASP A 80 -9.20 1.48 -15.43
C ASP A 80 -8.93 0.06 -14.90
N HIS A 81 -8.09 -0.05 -13.87
CA HIS A 81 -7.61 -1.35 -13.38
C HIS A 81 -8.68 -2.15 -12.63
N LEU A 82 -9.39 -1.49 -11.71
CA LEU A 82 -10.32 -2.18 -10.81
C LEU A 82 -11.51 -2.84 -11.56
N PRO A 83 -12.23 -2.14 -12.46
CA PRO A 83 -13.29 -2.78 -13.23
C PRO A 83 -12.76 -3.89 -14.13
N ALA A 84 -11.69 -3.63 -14.87
CA ALA A 84 -11.13 -4.60 -15.82
C ALA A 84 -10.70 -5.91 -15.15
N ARG A 85 -10.30 -5.86 -13.86
CA ARG A 85 -9.77 -7.03 -13.16
C ARG A 85 -10.74 -7.65 -12.16
N TRP A 86 -11.55 -6.84 -11.49
CA TRP A 86 -12.26 -7.27 -10.29
C TRP A 86 -13.78 -7.23 -10.38
N GLU A 87 -14.38 -6.43 -11.30
CA GLU A 87 -15.83 -6.28 -11.39
C GLU A 87 -16.56 -7.62 -11.55
N GLY A 88 -16.01 -8.55 -12.32
CA GLY A 88 -16.56 -9.89 -12.52
C GLY A 88 -16.64 -10.79 -11.28
N HIS A 89 -16.02 -10.38 -10.17
CA HIS A 89 -16.09 -11.07 -8.88
C HIS A 89 -17.23 -10.59 -7.98
N PHE A 90 -17.91 -9.52 -8.36
CA PHE A 90 -19.01 -8.91 -7.61
C PHE A 90 -20.33 -9.07 -8.36
N PRO A 91 -21.46 -9.13 -7.66
CA PRO A 91 -22.78 -9.04 -8.32
C PRO A 91 -22.91 -7.67 -8.99
N GLN A 92 -23.85 -7.56 -9.92
CA GLN A 92 -24.09 -6.29 -10.61
C GLN A 92 -24.36 -5.15 -9.60
N GLY A 93 -23.55 -4.09 -9.67
CA GLY A 93 -23.61 -2.96 -8.73
C GLY A 93 -22.97 -3.26 -7.35
N GLY A 94 -22.34 -4.42 -7.17
CA GLY A 94 -21.68 -4.77 -5.90
C GLY A 94 -20.33 -4.07 -5.70
N MET A 95 -19.70 -3.57 -6.77
CA MET A 95 -18.50 -2.72 -6.68
C MET A 95 -18.80 -1.33 -7.24
N VAL A 96 -18.62 -0.30 -6.42
CA VAL A 96 -18.87 1.10 -6.76
C VAL A 96 -17.59 1.90 -6.62
N LEU A 97 -17.19 2.64 -7.67
CA LEU A 97 -16.05 3.54 -7.64
C LEU A 97 -16.52 4.98 -7.41
N CYS A 98 -15.98 5.64 -6.40
CA CYS A 98 -16.31 7.02 -6.06
C CYS A 98 -15.05 7.88 -6.09
N ASP A 99 -14.99 8.82 -7.04
CA ASP A 99 -13.91 9.80 -7.12
C ASP A 99 -14.24 11.03 -6.25
N GLY A 100 -13.42 11.26 -5.24
CA GLY A 100 -13.52 12.43 -4.38
C GLY A 100 -13.08 13.73 -5.05
N GLY A 101 -12.25 13.67 -6.09
CA GLY A 101 -11.57 14.85 -6.60
C GLY A 101 -10.81 15.55 -5.46
N ASN A 102 -11.17 16.81 -5.16
CA ASN A 102 -10.59 17.57 -4.04
C ASN A 102 -11.54 17.68 -2.82
N ARG A 103 -12.57 16.81 -2.74
CA ARG A 103 -13.63 16.95 -1.73
C ARG A 103 -13.30 16.30 -0.40
N TYR A 104 -12.55 15.17 -0.40
CA TYR A 104 -12.25 14.47 0.83
C TYR A 104 -11.10 15.16 1.58
N LEU A 105 -11.36 15.54 2.81
CA LEU A 105 -10.37 16.18 3.70
C LEU A 105 -9.64 15.17 4.58
N GLY A 106 -10.05 13.90 4.52
CA GLY A 106 -9.44 12.80 5.25
C GLY A 106 -10.24 11.51 5.07
N THR A 107 -9.82 10.46 5.77
CA THR A 107 -10.34 9.10 5.61
C THR A 107 -11.79 8.96 6.11
N ALA A 108 -12.14 9.56 7.24
CA ALA A 108 -13.51 9.58 7.78
C ALA A 108 -14.43 10.49 6.94
N ASP A 109 -13.90 11.60 6.46
CA ASP A 109 -14.61 12.51 5.57
C ASP A 109 -14.97 11.85 4.23
N ALA A 110 -14.10 11.02 3.68
CA ALA A 110 -14.39 10.22 2.49
C ALA A 110 -15.57 9.29 2.71
N VAL A 111 -15.65 8.61 3.86
CA VAL A 111 -16.78 7.74 4.20
C VAL A 111 -18.06 8.56 4.39
N ARG A 112 -17.97 9.70 5.06
CA ARG A 112 -19.10 10.61 5.28
C ARG A 112 -19.69 11.12 3.96
N HIS A 113 -18.86 11.50 2.99
CA HIS A 113 -19.32 11.96 1.67
C HIS A 113 -20.03 10.87 0.86
N ASN A 114 -19.61 9.62 1.04
CA ASN A 114 -20.18 8.47 0.34
C ASN A 114 -21.26 7.73 1.17
N TRP A 115 -21.65 8.30 2.32
CA TRP A 115 -22.62 7.67 3.21
C TRP A 115 -23.96 7.31 2.55
N PRO A 116 -24.55 8.13 1.65
CA PRO A 116 -25.78 7.76 0.98
C PRO A 116 -25.69 6.37 0.33
N GLN A 117 -24.63 6.09 -0.42
CA GLN A 117 -24.40 4.78 -1.05
C GLN A 117 -24.21 3.66 -0.03
N ILE A 118 -23.44 3.93 1.05
CA ILE A 118 -23.16 2.94 2.11
C ILE A 118 -24.44 2.62 2.89
N GLY A 119 -25.21 3.65 3.23
CA GLY A 119 -26.45 3.52 3.98
C GLY A 119 -27.57 2.79 3.22
N ASP A 120 -27.64 2.98 1.90
CA ASP A 120 -28.61 2.32 1.02
C ASP A 120 -28.46 0.80 1.00
N TRP A 121 -27.28 0.28 1.34
CA TRP A 121 -27.06 -1.16 1.44
C TRP A 121 -27.71 -1.79 2.68
N GLY A 122 -28.10 -1.00 3.67
CA GLY A 122 -28.79 -1.49 4.86
C GLY A 122 -27.98 -2.47 5.72
N SER A 123 -26.67 -2.40 5.64
CA SER A 123 -25.74 -3.32 6.33
C SER A 123 -25.66 -2.99 7.81
N GLU A 124 -25.56 -4.02 8.65
CA GLU A 124 -25.40 -3.86 10.12
C GLU A 124 -23.99 -3.40 10.50
N GLN A 125 -23.00 -3.70 9.63
CA GLN A 125 -21.59 -3.40 9.87
C GLN A 125 -20.98 -2.74 8.64
N VAL A 126 -19.99 -1.89 8.90
CA VAL A 126 -19.13 -1.27 7.86
C VAL A 126 -17.70 -1.72 8.11
N LEU A 127 -17.13 -2.41 7.12
CA LEU A 127 -15.71 -2.77 7.07
C LEU A 127 -14.95 -1.68 6.31
N ILE A 128 -14.03 -1.01 6.98
CA ILE A 128 -13.16 0.01 6.40
C ILE A 128 -11.78 -0.57 6.18
N LEU A 129 -11.24 -0.43 5.00
CA LEU A 129 -9.95 -0.98 4.57
C LEU A 129 -9.06 0.09 3.97
N ALA A 130 -7.78 0.11 4.34
CA ALA A 130 -6.74 0.82 3.61
C ALA A 130 -6.31 0.00 2.39
N ALA A 131 -6.18 0.65 1.23
CA ALA A 131 -5.86 0.02 -0.05
C ALA A 131 -4.36 -0.05 -0.34
N ASP A 132 -3.50 0.37 0.58
CA ASP A 132 -2.10 0.69 0.33
C ASP A 132 -1.10 -0.19 1.08
N HIS A 133 -1.54 -1.37 1.56
CA HIS A 133 -0.74 -2.35 2.27
C HIS A 133 -0.68 -3.70 1.53
N ILE A 134 0.39 -4.46 1.77
CA ILE A 134 0.58 -5.83 1.26
C ILE A 134 0.31 -6.80 2.39
N TYR A 135 -0.74 -7.61 2.28
CA TYR A 135 -1.12 -8.60 3.29
C TYR A 135 -2.09 -9.64 2.75
N ASP A 136 -2.21 -10.76 3.46
CA ASP A 136 -3.16 -11.85 3.16
C ASP A 136 -4.05 -12.08 4.38
N MET A 137 -5.33 -11.76 4.27
CA MET A 137 -6.29 -11.84 5.37
C MET A 137 -7.65 -12.33 4.89
N ASP A 138 -8.27 -13.19 5.69
CA ASP A 138 -9.70 -13.44 5.66
C ASP A 138 -10.38 -12.53 6.68
N TYR A 139 -11.31 -11.70 6.23
CA TYR A 139 -12.02 -10.77 7.11
C TYR A 139 -13.16 -11.43 7.91
N GLY A 140 -13.60 -12.63 7.53
CA GLY A 140 -14.68 -13.35 8.22
C GLY A 140 -14.45 -13.51 9.74
N PRO A 141 -13.28 -14.00 10.20
CA PRO A 141 -12.98 -14.10 11.62
C PRO A 141 -12.96 -12.76 12.36
N LEU A 142 -12.46 -11.67 11.73
CA LEU A 142 -12.50 -10.33 12.30
C LEU A 142 -13.96 -9.85 12.49
N ILE A 143 -14.79 -10.03 11.47
CA ILE A 143 -16.22 -9.65 11.51
C ILE A 143 -16.95 -10.44 12.57
N ALA A 144 -16.70 -11.75 12.68
CA ALA A 144 -17.28 -12.60 13.72
C ALA A 144 -16.84 -12.17 15.12
N ALA A 145 -15.55 -11.84 15.31
CA ALA A 145 -15.06 -11.34 16.60
C ALA A 145 -15.68 -9.98 16.96
N HIS A 146 -15.86 -9.08 15.99
CA HIS A 146 -16.55 -7.81 16.19
C HIS A 146 -17.98 -8.01 16.68
N ARG A 147 -18.74 -8.90 16.04
CA ARG A 147 -20.11 -9.25 16.47
C ARG A 147 -20.15 -9.80 17.89
N ALA A 148 -19.22 -10.71 18.20
CA ALA A 148 -19.14 -11.35 19.52
C ALA A 148 -18.74 -10.39 20.64
N SER A 149 -17.86 -9.42 20.35
CA SER A 149 -17.38 -8.46 21.36
C SER A 149 -18.41 -7.44 21.79
N GLY A 150 -19.44 -7.18 20.98
CA GLY A 150 -20.39 -6.11 21.19
C GLY A 150 -19.82 -4.69 21.06
N ALA A 151 -18.52 -4.55 20.74
CA ALA A 151 -17.87 -3.26 20.55
C ALA A 151 -18.51 -2.43 19.43
N ALA A 152 -18.37 -1.11 19.47
CA ALA A 152 -18.81 -0.23 18.37
C ALA A 152 -17.80 -0.20 17.23
N VAL A 153 -16.51 -0.37 17.55
CA VAL A 153 -15.43 -0.55 16.59
C VAL A 153 -14.49 -1.66 17.03
N THR A 154 -14.04 -2.47 16.07
CA THR A 154 -12.94 -3.41 16.22
C THR A 154 -11.84 -3.06 15.25
N VAL A 155 -10.62 -2.87 15.76
CA VAL A 155 -9.40 -2.53 15.00
C VAL A 155 -8.58 -3.78 14.81
N ALA A 156 -8.26 -4.15 13.57
CA ALA A 156 -7.26 -5.18 13.32
C ALA A 156 -5.87 -4.65 13.61
N VAL A 157 -5.09 -5.43 14.37
CA VAL A 157 -3.79 -5.01 14.89
C VAL A 157 -2.69 -6.00 14.55
N ASP A 158 -1.47 -5.46 14.37
CA ASP A 158 -0.23 -6.22 14.32
C ASP A 158 0.77 -5.69 15.35
N VAL A 159 1.86 -6.41 15.55
CA VAL A 159 2.92 -6.06 16.50
C VAL A 159 4.22 -5.85 15.72
N VAL A 160 4.75 -4.64 15.78
CA VAL A 160 5.96 -4.22 15.08
C VAL A 160 7.08 -3.85 16.06
N ALA A 161 8.31 -3.70 15.57
CA ALA A 161 9.40 -3.14 16.35
C ALA A 161 9.08 -1.69 16.75
N LEU A 162 9.44 -1.29 17.96
CA LEU A 162 9.08 0.00 18.55
C LEU A 162 9.55 1.19 17.71
N ASP A 163 10.74 1.09 17.12
CA ASP A 163 11.34 2.10 16.24
C ASP A 163 10.58 2.29 14.91
N GLN A 164 9.77 1.31 14.51
CA GLN A 164 8.94 1.35 13.30
C GLN A 164 7.52 1.86 13.58
N ALA A 165 7.09 1.90 14.84
CA ALA A 165 5.70 2.15 15.21
C ALA A 165 5.22 3.60 14.98
N GLY A 166 6.14 4.57 14.94
CA GLY A 166 5.80 6.00 14.82
C GLY A 166 5.07 6.40 13.53
N GLY A 167 4.98 5.51 12.54
CA GLY A 167 4.23 5.73 11.29
C GLY A 167 2.76 5.33 11.34
N PHE A 168 2.31 4.71 12.45
CA PHE A 168 1.00 4.07 12.57
C PHE A 168 0.18 4.62 13.75
N GLY A 169 -1.09 4.27 13.79
CA GLY A 169 -1.88 4.35 15.00
C GLY A 169 -1.40 3.32 16.02
N VAL A 170 -0.91 3.75 17.17
CA VAL A 170 -0.35 2.88 18.23
C VAL A 170 -1.35 2.79 19.38
N MET A 171 -1.52 1.59 19.92
CA MET A 171 -2.51 1.37 20.97
C MET A 171 -2.01 0.51 22.10
N GLN A 172 -2.65 0.68 23.26
CA GLN A 172 -2.55 -0.22 24.39
C GLN A 172 -3.89 -0.91 24.61
N VAL A 173 -3.85 -2.19 24.94
CA VAL A 173 -5.03 -3.02 25.16
C VAL A 173 -4.98 -3.71 26.53
N ASP A 174 -6.14 -4.01 27.10
CA ASP A 174 -6.24 -4.86 28.28
C ASP A 174 -6.25 -6.36 27.89
N ASP A 175 -6.23 -7.22 28.90
CA ASP A 175 -6.24 -8.69 28.71
C ASP A 175 -7.51 -9.19 27.99
N GLY A 176 -8.59 -8.42 28.00
CA GLY A 176 -9.84 -8.70 27.30
C GLY A 176 -9.86 -8.23 25.85
N GLY A 177 -8.79 -7.59 25.37
CA GLY A 177 -8.70 -7.02 24.03
C GLY A 177 -9.38 -5.66 23.86
N ARG A 178 -9.82 -5.01 24.95
CA ARG A 178 -10.37 -3.65 24.88
C ARG A 178 -9.22 -2.64 24.71
N ILE A 179 -9.39 -1.70 23.79
CA ILE A 179 -8.41 -0.64 23.56
C ILE A 179 -8.53 0.39 24.68
N LEU A 180 -7.42 0.59 25.40
CA LEU A 180 -7.31 1.54 26.51
C LEU A 180 -6.81 2.91 26.07
N SER A 181 -5.96 2.95 25.05
CA SER A 181 -5.45 4.17 24.45
C SER A 181 -5.15 3.97 22.97
N PHE A 182 -5.30 5.04 22.20
CA PHE A 182 -4.96 5.08 20.77
C PHE A 182 -4.30 6.41 20.45
N LEU A 183 -3.12 6.36 19.82
CA LEU A 183 -2.33 7.53 19.43
C LEU A 183 -2.00 7.41 17.94
N GLU A 184 -2.47 8.34 17.14
CA GLU A 184 -2.16 8.38 15.70
C GLU A 184 -0.76 8.97 15.47
N LYS A 185 0.11 8.18 14.87
CA LYS A 185 1.48 8.54 14.49
C LYS A 185 2.28 9.27 15.58
N PRO A 186 2.38 8.70 16.78
CA PRO A 186 3.05 9.35 17.89
C PRO A 186 4.56 9.47 17.63
N ALA A 187 5.14 10.63 18.00
CA ALA A 187 6.59 10.81 17.96
C ALA A 187 7.34 9.86 18.93
N HIS A 188 6.67 9.47 20.01
CA HIS A 188 7.16 8.55 21.02
C HIS A 188 6.12 7.44 21.25
N PRO A 189 6.14 6.37 20.44
CA PRO A 189 5.18 5.30 20.55
C PRO A 189 5.33 4.55 21.87
N PRO A 190 4.21 4.23 22.58
CA PRO A 190 4.26 3.40 23.77
C PRO A 190 4.58 1.95 23.40
N ALA A 191 5.43 1.30 24.18
CA ALA A 191 5.70 -0.12 24.09
C ALA A 191 4.55 -0.95 24.69
N ILE A 192 4.47 -2.21 24.27
CA ILE A 192 3.57 -3.20 24.89
C ILE A 192 4.10 -3.49 26.29
N PRO A 193 3.22 -3.53 27.32
CA PRO A 193 3.62 -3.92 28.68
C PRO A 193 4.34 -5.27 28.67
N GLY A 194 5.57 -5.30 29.20
CA GLY A 194 6.43 -6.50 29.21
C GLY A 194 7.24 -6.75 27.95
N GLU A 195 7.02 -6.00 26.86
CA GLU A 195 7.75 -6.08 25.59
C GLU A 195 8.32 -4.70 25.19
N PRO A 196 9.44 -4.24 25.79
CA PRO A 196 9.90 -2.85 25.65
C PRO A 196 10.33 -2.45 24.23
N ASP A 197 10.65 -3.44 23.38
CA ASP A 197 11.11 -3.21 22.00
C ASP A 197 9.99 -3.35 20.96
N ARG A 198 8.74 -3.52 21.39
CA ARG A 198 7.60 -3.78 20.50
C ARG A 198 6.41 -2.89 20.79
N ALA A 199 5.65 -2.56 19.76
CA ALA A 199 4.41 -1.80 19.86
C ALA A 199 3.28 -2.47 19.08
N MET A 200 2.04 -2.33 19.57
CA MET A 200 0.83 -2.76 18.89
C MET A 200 0.33 -1.63 18.00
N VAL A 201 0.14 -1.93 16.73
CA VAL A 201 -0.21 -0.93 15.71
C VAL A 201 -1.48 -1.30 14.96
N SER A 202 -2.20 -0.27 14.51
CA SER A 202 -3.34 -0.41 13.60
C SER A 202 -2.89 -0.82 12.21
N MET A 203 -3.56 -1.81 11.63
CA MET A 203 -3.35 -2.23 10.25
C MET A 203 -4.17 -1.40 9.24
N GLY A 204 -4.91 -0.38 9.67
CA GLY A 204 -5.82 0.35 8.78
C GLY A 204 -7.04 -0.47 8.35
N VAL A 205 -7.43 -1.46 9.15
CA VAL A 205 -8.57 -2.35 8.93
C VAL A 205 -9.50 -2.26 10.13
N TYR A 206 -10.73 -1.81 9.91
CA TYR A 206 -11.71 -1.52 10.97
C TYR A 206 -13.07 -2.13 10.66
N VAL A 207 -13.74 -2.70 11.65
CA VAL A 207 -15.15 -3.07 11.57
C VAL A 207 -15.93 -2.19 12.53
N PHE A 208 -16.95 -1.52 12.03
CA PHE A 208 -17.84 -0.65 12.81
C PHE A 208 -19.26 -1.18 12.82
N LYS A 209 -19.99 -0.94 13.94
CA LYS A 209 -21.45 -0.95 13.91
C LYS A 209 -21.93 0.23 13.08
N THR A 210 -22.80 -0.02 12.10
CA THR A 210 -23.25 1.00 11.13
C THR A 210 -23.91 2.20 11.82
N ASP A 211 -24.79 1.96 12.76
CA ASP A 211 -25.49 3.06 13.45
C ASP A 211 -24.53 3.93 14.26
N TRP A 212 -23.60 3.31 15.00
CA TRP A 212 -22.61 4.06 15.74
C TRP A 212 -21.70 4.87 14.81
N LEU A 213 -21.23 4.27 13.70
CA LEU A 213 -20.37 4.98 12.73
C LEU A 213 -21.11 6.17 12.12
N ARG A 214 -22.39 5.97 11.71
CA ARG A 214 -23.22 7.07 11.20
C ARG A 214 -23.28 8.21 12.21
N ASP A 215 -23.59 7.90 13.46
CA ASP A 215 -23.73 8.92 14.50
C ASP A 215 -22.38 9.62 14.75
N ALA A 216 -21.27 8.89 14.77
CA ALA A 216 -19.93 9.46 14.89
C ALA A 216 -19.56 10.40 13.73
N LEU A 217 -19.98 10.08 12.48
CA LEU A 217 -19.66 10.88 11.30
C LEU A 217 -20.55 12.14 11.15
N PHE A 218 -21.79 12.12 11.68
CA PHE A 218 -22.77 13.18 11.40
C PHE A 218 -23.17 13.98 12.65
N SER A 219 -22.97 13.47 13.86
CA SER A 219 -23.29 14.20 15.10
C SER A 219 -22.23 15.24 15.43
N GLY A 220 -22.64 16.27 16.20
CA GLY A 220 -21.75 17.37 16.62
C GLY A 220 -21.54 18.46 15.55
N ASP A 221 -21.01 19.57 15.99
CA ASP A 221 -20.76 20.75 15.14
C ASP A 221 -19.50 20.60 14.29
N ILE A 222 -18.47 19.93 14.81
CA ILE A 222 -17.22 19.63 14.11
C ILE A 222 -17.31 18.22 13.55
N LYS A 223 -17.20 18.09 12.23
CA LYS A 223 -17.26 16.78 11.58
C LYS A 223 -15.87 16.13 11.57
N PRO A 224 -15.78 14.80 11.86
CA PRO A 224 -14.52 14.10 11.83
C PRO A 224 -13.96 14.02 10.42
N MET A 225 -12.64 14.18 10.29
CA MET A 225 -11.91 14.10 9.03
C MET A 225 -11.17 12.79 8.88
N ASP A 226 -10.56 12.28 9.96
CA ASP A 226 -9.70 11.09 9.92
C ASP A 226 -10.14 10.05 10.96
N PHE A 227 -10.05 8.76 10.61
CA PHE A 227 -10.40 7.70 11.54
C PHE A 227 -9.47 7.64 12.74
N GLY A 228 -8.15 7.75 12.52
CA GLY A 228 -7.15 7.64 13.58
C GLY A 228 -7.14 8.84 14.53
N HIS A 229 -7.36 10.04 13.99
CA HIS A 229 -7.37 11.26 14.81
C HIS A 229 -8.72 11.55 15.46
N ASP A 230 -9.83 11.28 14.77
CA ASP A 230 -11.12 11.85 15.17
C ASP A 230 -12.14 10.78 15.60
N VAL A 231 -12.16 9.60 14.96
CA VAL A 231 -13.24 8.61 15.19
C VAL A 231 -12.83 7.55 16.22
N ILE A 232 -11.69 6.89 16.03
CA ILE A 232 -11.23 5.81 16.92
C ILE A 232 -10.99 6.31 18.34
N PRO A 233 -10.34 7.48 18.60
CA PRO A 233 -10.17 7.99 19.94
C PRO A 233 -11.48 8.24 20.68
N VAL A 234 -12.56 8.63 19.98
CA VAL A 234 -13.89 8.79 20.58
C VAL A 234 -14.43 7.46 21.07
N ALA A 235 -14.35 6.39 20.27
CA ALA A 235 -14.77 5.06 20.67
C ALA A 235 -13.94 4.51 21.85
N VAL A 236 -12.63 4.80 21.86
CA VAL A 236 -11.73 4.43 22.96
C VAL A 236 -12.13 5.15 24.25
N ALA A 237 -12.37 6.46 24.20
CA ALA A 237 -12.81 7.24 25.35
C ALA A 237 -14.16 6.77 25.91
N GLN A 238 -15.04 6.25 25.08
CA GLN A 238 -16.31 5.63 25.47
C GLN A 238 -16.17 4.19 25.99
N GLY A 239 -14.98 3.58 25.91
CA GLY A 239 -14.72 2.20 26.33
C GLY A 239 -15.36 1.13 25.43
N ILE A 240 -15.69 1.45 24.19
CA ILE A 240 -16.40 0.60 23.22
C ILE A 240 -15.56 0.23 21.99
N ALA A 241 -14.24 0.35 22.09
CA ALA A 241 -13.28 -0.04 21.04
C ALA A 241 -12.56 -1.34 21.45
N ALA A 242 -12.46 -2.30 20.53
CA ALA A 242 -11.76 -3.57 20.71
C ALA A 242 -10.63 -3.73 19.70
N ALA A 243 -9.57 -4.42 20.09
CA ALA A 243 -8.49 -4.84 19.21
C ALA A 243 -8.72 -6.29 18.77
N TYR A 244 -8.43 -6.59 17.51
CA TYR A 244 -8.41 -7.94 16.97
C TYR A 244 -7.01 -8.25 16.46
N ARG A 245 -6.30 -9.12 17.16
CA ARG A 245 -5.01 -9.60 16.71
C ARG A 245 -5.22 -10.74 15.72
N LEU A 246 -4.65 -10.63 14.51
CA LEU A 246 -4.73 -11.70 13.54
C LEU A 246 -4.08 -12.98 14.10
N PRO A 247 -4.70 -14.16 13.89
CA PRO A 247 -4.05 -15.41 14.24
C PRO A 247 -2.77 -15.56 13.43
N ALA A 248 -1.71 -16.00 14.08
CA ALA A 248 -0.44 -16.27 13.42
C ALA A 248 -0.64 -17.28 12.27
N GLY A 249 -0.11 -16.97 11.09
CA GLY A 249 -0.09 -17.90 9.97
C GLY A 249 0.81 -19.11 10.24
N PRO A 250 0.95 -20.03 9.27
CA PRO A 250 1.80 -21.23 9.42
C PRO A 250 3.26 -20.91 9.77
N SER A 251 3.73 -19.72 9.46
CA SER A 251 5.07 -19.21 9.81
C SER A 251 5.17 -18.63 11.22
N GLY A 252 4.09 -18.63 12.00
CA GLY A 252 4.03 -18.02 13.34
C GLY A 252 3.86 -16.50 13.35
N HIS A 253 3.79 -15.87 12.18
CA HIS A 253 3.61 -14.42 12.02
C HIS A 253 2.56 -14.12 10.97
N VAL A 254 1.89 -12.98 11.13
CA VAL A 254 1.06 -12.38 10.07
C VAL A 254 2.00 -11.67 9.10
N TYR A 255 1.82 -11.91 7.80
CA TYR A 255 2.52 -11.10 6.82
C TYR A 255 1.71 -9.84 6.53
N TRP A 256 2.22 -8.71 6.97
CA TRP A 256 1.67 -7.39 6.70
C TRP A 256 2.82 -6.40 6.50
N ARG A 257 2.74 -5.58 5.44
CA ARG A 257 3.75 -4.59 5.08
C ARG A 257 3.10 -3.27 4.68
N ASP A 258 3.48 -2.19 5.35
CA ASP A 258 3.30 -0.83 4.82
C ASP A 258 4.42 -0.55 3.82
N VAL A 259 4.08 -0.44 2.55
CA VAL A 259 5.02 -0.15 1.46
C VAL A 259 5.05 1.35 1.17
N GLY A 260 5.16 2.16 2.22
CA GLY A 260 5.06 3.62 2.17
C GLY A 260 6.33 4.35 1.73
N THR A 261 7.49 3.67 1.61
CA THR A 261 8.76 4.24 1.14
C THR A 261 9.36 3.36 0.04
N LEU A 262 10.33 3.88 -0.71
CA LEU A 262 11.01 3.10 -1.77
C LEU A 262 11.70 1.86 -1.20
N ASP A 263 12.36 2.03 -0.03
CA ASP A 263 13.05 0.92 0.61
C ASP A 263 12.07 -0.14 1.13
N ALA A 264 11.00 0.26 1.80
CA ALA A 264 9.95 -0.67 2.24
C ALA A 264 9.31 -1.41 1.06
N LEU A 265 9.04 -0.70 -0.05
CA LEU A 265 8.47 -1.31 -1.26
C LEU A 265 9.43 -2.35 -1.87
N ARG A 266 10.72 -2.03 -2.04
CA ARG A 266 11.71 -2.98 -2.57
C ARG A 266 11.90 -4.18 -1.65
N LEU A 267 12.08 -3.97 -0.37
CA LEU A 267 12.24 -5.04 0.60
C LEU A 267 11.02 -5.98 0.64
N SER A 268 9.82 -5.42 0.53
CA SER A 268 8.60 -6.23 0.44
C SER A 268 8.55 -7.11 -0.81
N HIS A 269 9.08 -6.65 -1.96
CA HIS A 269 9.26 -7.53 -3.11
C HIS A 269 10.22 -8.68 -2.78
N LEU A 270 11.33 -8.40 -2.09
CA LEU A 270 12.34 -9.42 -1.76
C LEU A 270 11.80 -10.48 -0.81
N ASP A 271 10.82 -10.18 0.02
CA ASP A 271 10.13 -11.17 0.86
C ASP A 271 9.52 -12.32 0.03
N PHE A 272 9.21 -12.08 -1.26
CA PHE A 272 8.66 -13.08 -2.18
C PHE A 272 9.73 -13.83 -2.99
N VAL A 273 11.01 -13.57 -2.76
CA VAL A 273 12.10 -14.29 -3.41
C VAL A 273 12.37 -15.61 -2.67
N GLY A 274 12.04 -16.73 -3.31
CA GLY A 274 12.26 -18.06 -2.75
C GLY A 274 11.24 -18.50 -1.69
N GLN A 275 10.26 -17.67 -1.34
CA GLN A 275 9.18 -17.98 -0.42
C GLN A 275 7.90 -17.21 -0.81
N GLN A 276 6.75 -17.63 -0.25
CA GLN A 276 5.47 -16.95 -0.45
C GLN A 276 4.89 -16.58 0.92
N PRO A 277 5.26 -15.42 1.48
CA PRO A 277 4.81 -15.01 2.80
C PRO A 277 3.32 -14.64 2.82
N ALA A 278 2.76 -14.31 1.65
CA ALA A 278 1.35 -14.05 1.40
C ALA A 278 0.96 -14.56 0.02
N ARG A 279 -0.33 -14.82 -0.22
CA ARG A 279 -0.82 -15.20 -1.55
C ARG A 279 -0.77 -14.00 -2.48
N LEU A 280 -0.07 -14.13 -3.61
CA LEU A 280 -0.13 -13.12 -4.65
C LEU A 280 -1.53 -13.13 -5.29
N PRO A 281 -2.15 -11.97 -5.48
CA PRO A 281 -3.45 -11.87 -6.15
C PRO A 281 -3.42 -12.42 -7.59
N ARG A 282 -2.28 -12.26 -8.26
CA ARG A 282 -1.98 -12.86 -9.54
C ARG A 282 -0.59 -13.47 -9.50
N MET A 283 -0.49 -14.73 -9.91
CA MET A 283 0.80 -15.40 -10.05
C MET A 283 1.64 -14.71 -11.13
N SER A 284 2.86 -14.39 -10.78
CA SER A 284 3.90 -13.89 -11.68
C SER A 284 5.16 -14.71 -11.46
N THR A 285 5.90 -14.98 -12.53
CA THR A 285 7.19 -15.68 -12.41
C THR A 285 8.23 -14.72 -11.83
N LEU A 286 9.17 -15.26 -11.04
CA LEU A 286 10.21 -14.45 -10.40
C LEU A 286 11.01 -13.65 -11.45
N SER A 287 11.29 -14.26 -12.61
CA SER A 287 12.00 -13.63 -13.72
C SER A 287 11.28 -12.43 -14.36
N GLU A 288 9.98 -12.24 -14.11
CA GLU A 288 9.25 -11.09 -14.64
C GLU A 288 9.59 -9.78 -13.90
N TRP A 289 10.10 -9.89 -12.67
CA TRP A 289 10.30 -8.69 -11.82
C TRP A 289 11.58 -8.70 -10.98
N TYR A 290 12.20 -9.85 -10.71
CA TYR A 290 13.42 -9.94 -9.90
C TYR A 290 14.67 -10.03 -10.79
N LEU A 291 15.60 -9.09 -10.62
CA LEU A 291 16.81 -8.96 -11.44
C LEU A 291 18.06 -9.58 -10.81
N GLY A 292 17.96 -10.12 -9.59
CA GLY A 292 19.12 -10.49 -8.79
C GLY A 292 19.70 -9.31 -7.99
N ARG A 293 20.67 -9.57 -7.11
CA ARG A 293 21.36 -8.59 -6.26
C ARG A 293 20.42 -7.63 -5.52
N GLY A 294 19.28 -8.12 -5.08
CA GLY A 294 18.26 -7.32 -4.39
C GLY A 294 17.62 -6.24 -5.26
N SER A 295 17.67 -6.37 -6.58
CA SER A 295 17.08 -5.41 -7.52
C SER A 295 15.77 -5.93 -8.11
N VAL A 296 14.85 -5.00 -8.36
CA VAL A 296 13.48 -5.25 -8.81
C VAL A 296 13.18 -4.39 -10.04
N ALA A 297 12.54 -4.98 -11.03
CA ALA A 297 12.01 -4.27 -12.21
C ALA A 297 10.48 -4.25 -12.16
N MET A 298 9.91 -3.11 -12.46
CA MET A 298 8.46 -2.96 -12.64
C MET A 298 8.05 -3.23 -14.09
N PRO A 299 6.76 -3.49 -14.38
CA PRO A 299 6.30 -3.88 -15.70
C PRO A 299 6.75 -2.91 -16.82
N GLY A 300 7.17 -3.49 -17.94
CA GLY A 300 7.65 -2.73 -19.10
C GLY A 300 9.08 -2.21 -18.99
N ALA A 301 9.76 -2.38 -17.84
CA ALA A 301 11.18 -2.07 -17.75
C ALA A 301 12.01 -3.06 -18.59
N LEU A 302 12.95 -2.52 -19.36
CA LEU A 302 13.89 -3.29 -20.19
C LEU A 302 15.29 -3.17 -19.59
N VAL A 303 15.80 -4.28 -19.06
CA VAL A 303 17.11 -4.33 -18.40
C VAL A 303 18.00 -5.32 -19.14
N PRO A 304 19.03 -4.84 -19.89
CA PRO A 304 19.94 -5.74 -20.60
C PRO A 304 20.84 -6.51 -19.63
N GLY A 305 21.23 -7.73 -20.01
CA GLY A 305 22.08 -8.59 -19.19
C GLY A 305 23.48 -8.03 -18.90
N SER A 306 23.92 -6.99 -19.63
CA SER A 306 25.17 -6.27 -19.37
C SER A 306 25.05 -5.20 -18.26
N ALA A 307 23.84 -4.83 -17.84
CA ALA A 307 23.64 -3.92 -16.73
C ALA A 307 23.91 -4.62 -15.39
N ARG A 308 24.52 -3.90 -14.45
CA ARG A 308 24.76 -4.35 -13.08
C ARG A 308 24.01 -3.45 -12.12
N LEU A 309 22.92 -3.97 -11.58
CA LEU A 309 22.04 -3.25 -10.65
C LEU A 309 22.07 -3.92 -9.29
N THR A 310 22.37 -3.18 -8.23
CA THR A 310 22.41 -3.66 -6.85
C THR A 310 21.49 -2.80 -5.98
N GLY A 311 20.49 -3.41 -5.32
CA GLY A 311 19.53 -2.68 -4.49
C GLY A 311 18.67 -1.68 -5.26
N CYS A 312 18.43 -1.92 -6.55
CA CYS A 312 17.71 -0.99 -7.41
C CYS A 312 16.22 -1.34 -7.52
N LEU A 313 15.39 -0.31 -7.61
CA LEU A 313 13.99 -0.38 -8.01
C LEU A 313 13.85 0.34 -9.34
N VAL A 314 13.63 -0.40 -10.44
CA VAL A 314 13.51 0.14 -11.79
C VAL A 314 12.03 0.42 -12.07
N ALA A 315 11.70 1.70 -12.32
CA ALA A 315 10.34 2.16 -12.55
C ALA A 315 9.70 1.57 -13.81
N PRO A 316 8.36 1.58 -13.94
CA PRO A 316 7.67 1.04 -15.11
C PRO A 316 8.15 1.67 -16.42
N GLY A 317 8.29 0.83 -17.47
CA GLY A 317 8.64 1.28 -18.81
C GLY A 317 10.06 1.83 -18.99
N THR A 318 10.91 1.80 -17.97
CA THR A 318 12.29 2.33 -18.02
C THR A 318 13.17 1.46 -18.93
N GLN A 319 13.90 2.09 -19.86
CA GLN A 319 14.87 1.43 -20.72
C GLN A 319 16.28 1.65 -20.18
N VAL A 320 16.80 0.66 -19.48
CA VAL A 320 18.13 0.73 -18.87
C VAL A 320 19.21 0.59 -19.93
N PRO A 321 20.21 1.53 -20.02
CA PRO A 321 21.30 1.45 -20.98
C PRO A 321 22.18 0.21 -20.75
N SER A 322 22.71 -0.35 -21.84
CA SER A 322 23.72 -1.42 -21.78
C SER A 322 24.94 -0.97 -20.99
N GLY A 323 25.42 -1.85 -20.09
CA GLY A 323 26.58 -1.58 -19.26
C GLY A 323 26.34 -0.58 -18.11
N LEU A 324 25.10 -0.17 -17.84
CA LEU A 324 24.84 0.64 -16.66
C LEU A 324 25.26 -0.11 -15.40
N VAL A 325 26.02 0.56 -14.53
CA VAL A 325 26.32 0.12 -13.16
C VAL A 325 25.64 1.09 -12.21
N ALA A 326 24.82 0.58 -11.31
CA ALA A 326 24.13 1.38 -10.28
C ALA A 326 23.95 0.56 -8.99
N GLY A 327 24.06 1.23 -7.85
CA GLY A 327 24.00 0.63 -6.52
C GLY A 327 25.35 0.14 -5.99
N GLU A 328 26.44 0.42 -6.70
CA GLU A 328 27.81 0.04 -6.29
C GLU A 328 28.65 1.24 -5.84
N ASP A 329 28.33 2.46 -6.28
CA ASP A 329 29.03 3.71 -5.94
C ASP A 329 28.04 4.76 -5.43
N PRO A 330 27.91 4.96 -4.11
CA PRO A 330 26.94 5.89 -3.53
C PRO A 330 27.11 7.35 -4.00
N ASP A 331 28.33 7.80 -4.26
CA ASP A 331 28.61 9.18 -4.66
C ASP A 331 28.21 9.43 -6.09
N GLU A 332 28.53 8.50 -6.99
CA GLU A 332 28.13 8.57 -8.39
C GLU A 332 26.59 8.39 -8.52
N ASP A 333 26.02 7.40 -7.81
CA ASP A 333 24.59 7.12 -7.86
C ASP A 333 23.73 8.29 -7.39
N SER A 334 24.14 9.00 -6.34
CA SER A 334 23.41 10.13 -5.77
C SER A 334 23.28 11.33 -6.71
N ARG A 335 24.15 11.43 -7.72
CA ARG A 335 24.09 12.50 -8.75
C ARG A 335 22.92 12.31 -9.72
N TRP A 336 22.53 11.06 -9.93
CA TRP A 336 21.61 10.70 -11.00
C TRP A 336 20.30 10.11 -10.51
N PHE A 337 20.35 9.30 -9.47
CA PHE A 337 19.25 8.46 -8.98
C PHE A 337 18.78 8.91 -7.59
N ARG A 338 17.52 8.62 -7.28
CA ARG A 338 16.98 8.86 -5.95
C ARG A 338 17.34 7.70 -5.05
N ARG A 339 17.88 8.02 -3.88
CA ARG A 339 18.18 7.04 -2.84
C ARG A 339 17.21 7.17 -1.66
N ASP A 340 16.74 6.03 -1.16
CA ASP A 340 16.04 5.88 0.11
C ASP A 340 16.69 4.70 0.84
N LYS A 341 17.46 4.97 1.89
CA LYS A 341 18.31 3.99 2.59
C LYS A 341 19.20 3.20 1.60
N ASP A 342 18.99 1.88 1.51
CA ASP A 342 19.74 0.98 0.63
C ASP A 342 19.07 0.76 -0.73
N THR A 343 18.02 1.53 -1.03
CA THR A 343 17.26 1.44 -2.28
C THR A 343 17.56 2.60 -3.20
N LEU A 344 17.84 2.28 -4.46
CA LEU A 344 17.99 3.24 -5.56
C LEU A 344 16.79 3.13 -6.48
N LEU A 345 16.08 4.25 -6.68
CA LEU A 345 15.06 4.36 -7.72
C LEU A 345 15.69 4.80 -9.02
N ILE A 346 15.43 4.05 -10.09
CA ILE A 346 15.85 4.38 -11.46
C ILE A 346 14.60 4.58 -12.32
N THR A 347 14.44 5.79 -12.87
CA THR A 347 13.36 6.14 -13.82
C THR A 347 13.93 6.54 -15.16
N GLN A 348 13.11 6.53 -16.23
CA GLN A 348 13.54 6.99 -17.55
C GLN A 348 14.05 8.44 -17.52
N ALA A 349 13.31 9.33 -16.85
CA ALA A 349 13.69 10.75 -16.73
C ALA A 349 15.07 10.95 -16.04
N MET A 350 15.42 10.09 -15.09
CA MET A 350 16.75 10.13 -14.45
C MET A 350 17.84 9.69 -15.41
N LEU A 351 17.60 8.64 -16.21
CA LEU A 351 18.54 8.18 -17.23
C LEU A 351 18.73 9.21 -18.33
N ASP A 352 17.66 9.78 -18.85
CA ASP A 352 17.71 10.84 -19.88
C ASP A 352 18.53 12.04 -19.41
N ARG A 353 18.32 12.49 -18.17
CA ARG A 353 19.09 13.59 -17.57
C ARG A 353 20.58 13.22 -17.44
N ARG A 354 20.88 12.00 -16.99
CA ARG A 354 22.26 11.50 -16.88
C ARG A 354 22.96 11.45 -18.23
N ASP A 355 22.29 10.95 -19.25
CA ASP A 355 22.87 10.80 -20.58
C ASP A 355 23.06 12.17 -21.26
N ALA A 356 22.12 13.10 -21.09
CA ALA A 356 22.26 14.47 -21.59
C ALA A 356 23.48 15.20 -21.01
N MET A 357 23.84 14.93 -19.75
CA MET A 357 25.01 15.55 -19.13
C MET A 357 26.32 14.81 -19.39
N ARG A 358 26.26 13.57 -19.90
CA ARG A 358 27.45 12.77 -20.30
C ARG A 358 27.83 12.89 -21.78
N VAL A 359 27.01 13.57 -22.58
CA VAL A 359 27.42 13.87 -23.97
C VAL A 359 28.66 14.75 -23.90
N PRO A 360 29.83 14.33 -24.44
CA PRO A 360 31.00 15.20 -24.52
C PRO A 360 30.62 16.45 -25.28
N MET A 361 30.91 17.63 -24.69
CA MET A 361 30.85 18.88 -25.45
C MET A 361 31.81 18.70 -26.64
N THR A 362 31.31 18.28 -27.77
CA THR A 362 32.08 18.32 -29.02
C THR A 362 32.34 19.79 -29.30
N LEU A 363 33.56 20.25 -29.00
CA LEU A 363 34.03 21.55 -29.45
C LEU A 363 33.77 21.65 -30.95
N PRO A 364 33.12 22.70 -31.44
CA PRO A 364 32.88 22.88 -32.87
C PRO A 364 34.21 22.76 -33.58
N ALA A 365 34.22 22.03 -34.68
CA ALA A 365 35.42 21.70 -35.48
C ALA A 365 36.25 22.91 -35.97
N GLY A 366 35.85 24.14 -35.65
CA GLY A 366 36.52 25.39 -35.97
C GLY A 366 37.54 25.90 -34.93
N ALA A 367 37.62 25.33 -33.71
CA ALA A 367 38.51 25.85 -32.66
C ALA A 367 39.98 25.33 -32.73
N ARG A 368 40.35 24.55 -33.75
CA ARG A 368 41.72 24.02 -33.89
C ARG A 368 42.68 24.89 -34.72
N HIS A 369 42.31 26.14 -35.07
CA HIS A 369 43.15 27.02 -35.83
C HIS A 369 43.44 28.35 -35.12
N ALA A 370 44.08 28.33 -33.96
CA ALA A 370 44.75 29.49 -33.42
C ALA A 370 45.75 29.08 -32.33
N LEU A 371 46.86 28.51 -32.72
CA LEU A 371 48.15 28.61 -32.03
C LEU A 371 49.22 28.05 -32.98
N ARG A 372 49.66 28.85 -33.90
CA ARG A 372 50.98 28.66 -34.54
C ARG A 372 52.00 29.34 -33.64
N PRO A 373 53.07 28.62 -33.27
CA PRO A 373 54.21 29.25 -32.65
C PRO A 373 55.12 29.80 -33.77
N GLN A 374 54.90 31.04 -34.12
CA GLN A 374 55.88 31.86 -34.79
C GLN A 374 55.62 33.29 -34.37
N ASP A 375 56.59 33.79 -33.56
CA ASP A 375 57.11 35.12 -33.48
C ASP A 375 57.70 35.36 -32.08
N VAL A 376 58.94 34.83 -31.94
CA VAL A 376 59.91 35.35 -31.01
C VAL A 376 61.20 35.56 -31.83
N ALA A 377 61.44 36.80 -32.21
CA ALA A 377 62.74 37.35 -32.54
C ALA A 377 62.98 38.56 -31.67
#